data_6a7df7c498b9c4593dde2dadfaca627f
#
_entry.id   6a7df7c498b9c4593dde2dadfaca627f
#
_cell.length_a   1.000
_cell.length_b   1.000
_cell.length_c   1.000
_cell.angle_alpha   90.00
_cell.angle_beta   90.00
_cell.angle_gamma   90.00
#
_symmetry.space_group_name_H-M   'P 1'
#
loop_
_entity.id
_entity.type
_entity.pdbx_description
1 polymer ?
#
loop_
_entity_poly.entity_id
_entity_poly.type
_entity_poly.pdbx_seq_one_letter_code
_entity_poly.pdbx_strand_id
1 'polypeptide(L)'
;MTGRREDRQEKGDRMTGRSEVRQEERILRNPAVAEGPSRNGDLTRKRAADRKLILILLLVSALLLGVRTMYSRLRPSSVPASGPFSGPSVVVSVNGETVRTLPLSETHEEVFRTSSGGSNTLHIQGGKAWVTDASCPDHICEKTGQISEAGEVIVCMPNRLIVQIVAQ
;
A
#
# COMPACT_ATOMS: atom_id res chain seq x y z
N MET A 1 64.19 -45.10 -5.67
CA MET A 1 62.84 -45.73 -5.62
C MET A 1 61.79 -44.78 -6.22
N THR A 2 61.99 -44.27 -7.41
CA THR A 2 61.11 -43.25 -8.01
C THR A 2 60.43 -43.67 -9.34
N GLY A 3 60.76 -44.84 -9.91
CA GLY A 3 60.27 -45.26 -11.22
C GLY A 3 58.87 -45.90 -11.30
N ARG A 4 58.19 -46.11 -10.11
CA ARG A 4 56.93 -46.89 -10.14
C ARG A 4 55.67 -45.99 -10.06
N ARG A 5 55.83 -44.68 -9.92
CA ARG A 5 54.69 -43.73 -9.89
C ARG A 5 54.44 -43.10 -11.25
N GLU A 6 55.45 -42.89 -12.08
CA GLU A 6 55.33 -42.29 -13.40
C GLU A 6 54.64 -43.22 -14.39
N ASP A 7 54.93 -44.52 -14.40
CA ASP A 7 54.30 -45.53 -15.26
C ASP A 7 52.79 -45.68 -15.02
N ARG A 8 52.30 -45.32 -13.81
CA ARG A 8 50.88 -45.43 -13.48
C ARG A 8 50.08 -44.24 -13.98
N GLN A 9 50.70 -43.08 -14.10
CA GLN A 9 50.08 -41.83 -14.55
C GLN A 9 49.95 -41.83 -16.07
N GLU A 10 51.00 -42.27 -16.77
CA GLU A 10 51.00 -42.40 -18.25
C GLU A 10 49.99 -43.42 -18.77
N LYS A 11 49.73 -44.50 -18.02
CA LYS A 11 48.71 -45.49 -18.37
C LYS A 11 47.26 -44.99 -18.11
N GLY A 12 47.09 -44.07 -17.15
CA GLY A 12 45.81 -43.40 -16.87
C GLY A 12 45.40 -42.46 -18.01
N ASP A 13 46.33 -41.63 -18.47
CA ASP A 13 46.08 -40.64 -19.51
C ASP A 13 45.82 -41.26 -20.87
N ARG A 14 46.45 -42.39 -21.21
CA ARG A 14 46.13 -43.13 -22.43
C ARG A 14 44.77 -43.80 -22.45
N MET A 15 44.21 -44.14 -21.28
CA MET A 15 42.87 -44.72 -21.18
C MET A 15 41.77 -43.66 -21.29
N THR A 16 41.96 -42.46 -20.72
CA THR A 16 41.01 -41.36 -20.82
C THR A 16 40.91 -40.80 -22.23
N GLY A 17 42.02 -40.53 -22.91
CA GLY A 17 42.02 -40.06 -24.30
C GLY A 17 41.37 -41.03 -25.28
N ARG A 18 41.49 -42.34 -25.03
CA ARG A 18 40.89 -43.38 -25.90
C ARG A 18 39.38 -43.52 -25.72
N SER A 19 38.85 -43.16 -24.56
CA SER A 19 37.40 -43.13 -24.29
C SER A 19 36.72 -41.90 -24.90
N GLU A 20 37.38 -40.76 -24.91
CA GLU A 20 36.86 -39.51 -25.50
C GLU A 20 36.79 -39.60 -27.02
N VAL A 21 37.84 -40.06 -27.70
CA VAL A 21 37.84 -40.26 -29.15
C VAL A 21 36.76 -41.26 -29.58
N ARG A 22 36.53 -42.31 -28.81
CA ARG A 22 35.49 -43.31 -29.10
C ARG A 22 34.05 -42.78 -28.86
N GLN A 23 33.86 -41.80 -27.99
CA GLN A 23 32.58 -41.12 -27.82
C GLN A 23 32.30 -40.18 -28.97
N GLU A 24 33.29 -39.46 -29.45
CA GLU A 24 33.16 -38.55 -30.58
C GLU A 24 32.82 -39.28 -31.89
N GLU A 25 33.47 -40.44 -32.17
CA GLU A 25 33.11 -41.29 -33.30
C GLU A 25 31.68 -41.88 -33.19
N ARG A 26 31.18 -42.14 -32.01
CA ARG A 26 29.81 -42.61 -31.81
C ARG A 26 28.77 -41.55 -32.12
N ILE A 27 29.08 -40.28 -31.82
CA ILE A 27 28.20 -39.13 -32.11
C ILE A 27 28.13 -38.89 -33.63
N LEU A 28 29.25 -39.03 -34.34
CA LEU A 28 29.31 -38.81 -35.76
C LEU A 28 28.65 -39.96 -36.61
N ARG A 29 28.52 -41.15 -36.01
CA ARG A 29 27.98 -42.33 -36.70
C ARG A 29 26.48 -42.54 -36.54
N ASN A 30 25.81 -41.75 -35.66
CA ASN A 30 24.40 -41.89 -35.39
C ASN A 30 23.65 -40.57 -35.72
N PRO A 31 23.16 -40.41 -36.97
CA PRO A 31 22.44 -39.19 -37.39
C PRO A 31 21.12 -39.00 -36.64
N ALA A 32 20.63 -40.02 -35.91
CA ALA A 32 19.39 -39.90 -35.11
C ALA A 32 19.55 -39.12 -33.82
N VAL A 33 20.76 -38.76 -33.39
CA VAL A 33 21.00 -37.95 -32.17
C VAL A 33 21.05 -36.44 -32.48
N ALA A 34 21.10 -36.06 -33.77
CA ALA A 34 21.15 -34.65 -34.19
C ALA A 34 19.77 -33.99 -34.33
N GLU A 35 18.68 -34.76 -34.25
CA GLU A 35 17.34 -34.18 -34.20
C GLU A 35 16.92 -33.95 -32.73
N GLY A 36 17.42 -32.90 -32.16
CA GLY A 36 16.85 -32.33 -30.95
C GLY A 36 15.40 -31.95 -31.22
N PRO A 37 14.49 -32.07 -30.23
CA PRO A 37 13.07 -31.78 -30.43
C PRO A 37 12.90 -30.38 -31.03
N SER A 38 12.24 -30.34 -32.18
CA SER A 38 11.92 -29.14 -32.94
C SER A 38 11.26 -28.12 -31.99
N ARG A 39 12.02 -27.11 -31.58
CA ARG A 39 11.57 -26.02 -30.68
C ARG A 39 10.55 -25.08 -31.32
N ASN A 40 10.13 -25.30 -32.56
CA ASN A 40 9.29 -24.37 -33.30
C ASN A 40 7.80 -24.53 -33.04
N GLY A 41 7.34 -25.64 -32.44
CA GLY A 41 5.91 -25.85 -32.11
C GLY A 41 5.48 -25.27 -30.78
N ASP A 42 6.41 -25.04 -29.85
CA ASP A 42 6.08 -24.60 -28.48
C ASP A 42 5.99 -23.07 -28.35
N LEU A 43 6.65 -22.33 -29.22
CA LEU A 43 6.65 -20.84 -29.15
C LEU A 43 5.32 -20.23 -29.61
N THR A 44 4.60 -20.89 -30.53
CA THR A 44 3.30 -20.37 -30.99
C THR A 44 2.19 -20.64 -29.97
N ARG A 45 2.27 -21.77 -29.26
CA ARG A 45 1.31 -22.11 -28.21
C ARG A 45 1.50 -21.26 -26.95
N LYS A 46 2.72 -20.91 -26.59
CA LYS A 46 3.03 -19.99 -25.47
C LYS A 46 2.55 -18.57 -25.78
N ARG A 47 2.73 -18.08 -27.01
CA ARG A 47 2.27 -16.74 -27.43
C ARG A 47 0.75 -16.55 -27.36
N ALA A 48 -0.03 -17.61 -27.58
CA ALA A 48 -1.49 -17.56 -27.47
C ALA A 48 -1.96 -17.55 -25.99
N ALA A 49 -1.25 -18.28 -25.11
CA ALA A 49 -1.51 -18.26 -23.67
C ALA A 49 -1.11 -16.91 -23.06
N ASP A 50 0.02 -16.34 -23.50
CA ASP A 50 0.51 -15.04 -23.05
C ASP A 50 -0.45 -13.90 -23.43
N ARG A 51 -1.03 -13.93 -24.64
CA ARG A 51 -2.05 -12.96 -25.06
C ARG A 51 -3.31 -13.00 -24.21
N LYS A 52 -3.79 -14.19 -23.86
CA LYS A 52 -4.94 -14.35 -22.96
C LYS A 52 -4.63 -13.85 -21.56
N LEU A 53 -3.43 -14.16 -21.05
CA LEU A 53 -2.97 -13.68 -19.75
C LEU A 53 -2.88 -12.15 -19.72
N ILE A 54 -2.30 -11.53 -20.75
CA ILE A 54 -2.21 -10.07 -20.88
C ILE A 54 -3.61 -9.44 -20.93
N LEU A 55 -4.53 -10.00 -21.69
CA LEU A 55 -5.91 -9.51 -21.75
C LEU A 55 -6.60 -9.61 -20.41
N ILE A 56 -6.44 -10.71 -19.67
CA ILE A 56 -7.01 -10.88 -18.33
C ILE A 56 -6.42 -9.84 -17.36
N LEU A 57 -5.10 -9.62 -17.38
CA LEU A 57 -4.44 -8.62 -16.54
C LEU A 57 -4.92 -7.20 -16.86
N LEU A 58 -5.11 -6.86 -18.14
CA LEU A 58 -5.65 -5.57 -18.56
C LEU A 58 -7.11 -5.38 -18.12
N LEU A 59 -7.94 -6.43 -18.22
CA LEU A 59 -9.32 -6.38 -17.76
C LEU A 59 -9.41 -6.22 -16.23
N VAL A 60 -8.58 -6.96 -15.47
CA VAL A 60 -8.51 -6.83 -14.01
C VAL A 60 -8.00 -5.44 -13.61
N SER A 61 -6.99 -4.91 -14.30
CA SER A 61 -6.48 -3.56 -14.07
C SER A 61 -7.54 -2.49 -14.35
N ALA A 62 -8.25 -2.61 -15.47
CA ALA A 62 -9.35 -1.69 -15.83
C ALA A 62 -10.51 -1.78 -14.83
N LEU A 63 -10.84 -2.99 -14.35
CA LEU A 63 -11.85 -3.21 -13.33
C LEU A 63 -11.44 -2.55 -12.00
N LEU A 64 -10.20 -2.75 -11.56
CA LEU A 64 -9.68 -2.14 -10.33
C LEU A 64 -9.65 -0.61 -10.43
N LEU A 65 -9.26 -0.05 -11.57
CA LEU A 65 -9.32 1.40 -11.82
C LEU A 65 -10.77 1.90 -11.82
N GLY A 66 -11.69 1.18 -12.46
CA GLY A 66 -13.12 1.50 -12.46
C GLY A 66 -13.72 1.47 -11.06
N VAL A 67 -13.42 0.43 -10.29
CA VAL A 67 -13.83 0.33 -8.89
C VAL A 67 -13.23 1.46 -8.06
N ARG A 68 -11.95 1.76 -8.22
CA ARG A 68 -11.28 2.87 -7.50
C ARG A 68 -11.92 4.23 -7.83
N THR A 69 -12.23 4.50 -9.10
CA THR A 69 -12.89 5.76 -9.50
C THR A 69 -14.33 5.82 -9.02
N MET A 70 -15.05 4.70 -9.01
CA MET A 70 -16.40 4.62 -8.46
C MET A 70 -16.38 4.82 -6.93
N TYR A 71 -15.47 4.18 -6.20
CA TYR A 71 -15.29 4.39 -4.76
C TYR A 71 -14.83 5.82 -4.42
N SER A 72 -14.02 6.47 -5.26
CA SER A 72 -13.64 7.87 -5.04
C SER A 72 -14.81 8.84 -5.28
N ARG A 73 -15.77 8.49 -6.11
CA ARG A 73 -17.00 9.29 -6.32
C ARG A 73 -18.07 9.02 -5.27
N LEU A 74 -18.06 7.83 -4.65
CA LEU A 74 -18.97 7.44 -3.57
C LEU A 74 -18.45 7.80 -2.17
N ARG A 75 -17.17 8.13 -2.04
CA ARG A 75 -16.70 8.82 -0.84
C ARG A 75 -17.28 10.22 -0.89
N PRO A 76 -18.08 10.66 0.08
CA PRO A 76 -18.31 12.06 0.30
C PRO A 76 -16.95 12.67 0.67
N SER A 77 -16.14 12.96 -0.35
CA SER A 77 -14.97 13.82 -0.24
C SER A 77 -15.52 15.20 -0.25
N SER A 78 -15.55 15.73 0.88
CA SER A 78 -15.68 17.13 1.16
C SER A 78 -16.56 17.24 2.38
N VAL A 79 -15.96 17.58 3.46
CA VAL A 79 -16.55 18.61 4.30
C VAL A 79 -17.15 19.59 3.30
N PRO A 80 -18.48 19.75 3.18
CA PRO A 80 -19.01 20.85 2.42
C PRO A 80 -18.44 22.11 3.07
N ALA A 81 -17.47 22.74 2.38
CA ALA A 81 -16.98 24.07 2.73
C ALA A 81 -18.06 25.15 2.56
N SER A 82 -19.29 24.74 2.48
CA SER A 82 -20.49 25.55 2.29
C SER A 82 -21.48 25.30 3.42
N GLY A 83 -21.05 25.53 4.65
CA GLY A 83 -22.00 25.82 5.73
C GLY A 83 -22.61 27.21 5.50
N PRO A 84 -23.80 27.48 6.00
CA PRO A 84 -24.47 28.78 5.88
C PRO A 84 -23.73 29.91 6.63
N PHE A 85 -22.53 29.70 7.09
CA PHE A 85 -21.76 30.61 7.92
C PHE A 85 -20.66 31.28 7.09
N SER A 86 -20.64 32.58 7.04
CA SER A 86 -19.55 33.39 6.48
C SER A 86 -18.47 33.56 7.55
N GLY A 87 -17.34 32.86 7.46
CA GLY A 87 -16.22 32.96 8.37
C GLY A 87 -15.60 31.62 8.77
N PRO A 88 -14.53 31.62 9.58
CA PRO A 88 -13.89 30.40 10.02
C PRO A 88 -14.84 29.50 10.81
N SER A 89 -14.75 28.21 10.55
CA SER A 89 -15.59 27.19 11.20
C SER A 89 -14.75 26.10 11.84
N VAL A 90 -15.31 25.51 12.91
CA VAL A 90 -14.74 24.36 13.60
C VAL A 90 -15.37 23.10 13.04
N VAL A 91 -14.55 22.23 12.45
CA VAL A 91 -14.95 20.91 11.96
C VAL A 91 -14.55 19.88 12.98
N VAL A 92 -15.51 19.10 13.45
CA VAL A 92 -15.31 18.01 14.40
C VAL A 92 -15.51 16.69 13.69
N SER A 93 -14.49 15.83 13.77
CA SER A 93 -14.54 14.48 13.22
C SER A 93 -14.32 13.44 14.32
N VAL A 94 -15.12 12.37 14.28
CA VAL A 94 -14.99 11.22 15.18
C VAL A 94 -14.86 9.97 14.33
N ASN A 95 -13.84 9.15 14.62
CA ASN A 95 -13.52 7.95 13.82
C ASN A 95 -13.27 8.25 12.31
N GLY A 96 -12.84 9.47 11.98
CA GLY A 96 -12.59 9.90 10.59
C GLY A 96 -13.85 10.36 9.85
N GLU A 97 -15.01 10.39 10.50
CA GLU A 97 -16.25 10.92 9.96
C GLU A 97 -16.54 12.31 10.56
N THR A 98 -16.87 13.27 9.71
CA THR A 98 -17.28 14.61 10.19
C THR A 98 -18.66 14.54 10.80
N VAL A 99 -18.72 14.83 12.10
CA VAL A 99 -19.97 14.76 12.88
C VAL A 99 -20.60 16.13 13.12
N ARG A 100 -19.79 17.21 13.11
CA ARG A 100 -20.24 18.59 13.28
C ARG A 100 -19.39 19.57 12.51
N THR A 101 -20.03 20.65 12.08
CA THR A 101 -19.38 21.88 11.61
C THR A 101 -20.07 23.04 12.31
N LEU A 102 -19.32 23.81 13.10
CA LEU A 102 -19.81 24.87 13.95
C LEU A 102 -19.11 26.18 13.61
N PRO A 103 -19.80 27.32 13.61
CA PRO A 103 -19.13 28.61 13.39
C PRO A 103 -18.21 28.93 14.58
N LEU A 104 -17.01 29.39 14.31
CA LEU A 104 -16.05 29.80 15.34
C LEU A 104 -16.48 31.08 16.08
N SER A 105 -17.36 31.86 15.47
CA SER A 105 -17.87 33.11 16.02
C SER A 105 -18.96 32.94 17.12
N GLU A 106 -19.59 31.76 17.18
CA GLU A 106 -20.65 31.47 18.11
C GLU A 106 -20.12 30.76 19.37
N THR A 107 -20.83 30.91 20.49
CA THR A 107 -20.49 30.19 21.71
C THR A 107 -21.18 28.83 21.71
N HIS A 108 -20.38 27.78 21.78
CA HIS A 108 -20.86 26.40 21.82
C HIS A 108 -20.11 25.59 22.89
N GLU A 109 -20.86 24.66 23.51
CA GLU A 109 -20.31 23.61 24.35
C GLU A 109 -21.02 22.30 24.00
N GLU A 110 -20.27 21.28 23.58
CA GLU A 110 -20.85 20.00 23.20
C GLU A 110 -19.92 18.83 23.62
N VAL A 111 -20.54 17.79 24.16
CA VAL A 111 -19.84 16.56 24.55
C VAL A 111 -19.88 15.55 23.41
N PHE A 112 -18.73 15.21 22.89
CA PHE A 112 -18.56 14.16 21.87
C PHE A 112 -18.23 12.83 22.53
N ARG A 113 -19.03 11.81 22.24
CA ARG A 113 -18.83 10.43 22.72
C ARG A 113 -18.47 9.53 21.55
N THR A 114 -17.51 8.66 21.78
CA THR A 114 -17.09 7.67 20.77
C THR A 114 -17.72 6.32 21.05
N SER A 115 -17.82 5.47 20.04
CA SER A 115 -18.31 4.10 20.17
C SER A 115 -17.47 3.23 21.11
N SER A 116 -16.22 3.60 21.36
CA SER A 116 -15.33 2.96 22.33
C SER A 116 -15.54 3.41 23.77
N GLY A 117 -16.52 4.27 24.05
CA GLY A 117 -16.84 4.80 25.37
C GLY A 117 -16.03 6.04 25.78
N GLY A 118 -15.15 6.52 24.91
CA GLY A 118 -14.40 7.75 25.16
C GLY A 118 -15.27 9.01 25.03
N SER A 119 -14.91 10.07 25.74
CA SER A 119 -15.59 11.38 25.70
C SER A 119 -14.60 12.54 25.67
N ASN A 120 -15.03 13.64 25.04
CA ASN A 120 -14.34 14.91 25.03
C ASN A 120 -15.39 16.02 25.01
N THR A 121 -15.20 17.09 25.79
CA THR A 121 -16.04 18.27 25.77
C THR A 121 -15.36 19.35 24.92
N LEU A 122 -16.01 19.77 23.84
CA LEU A 122 -15.57 20.88 23.00
C LEU A 122 -16.20 22.16 23.49
N HIS A 123 -15.40 23.20 23.63
CA HIS A 123 -15.84 24.56 23.88
C HIS A 123 -15.45 25.43 22.67
N ILE A 124 -16.36 26.30 22.27
CA ILE A 124 -16.13 27.38 21.32
C ILE A 124 -16.62 28.69 21.99
N GLN A 125 -15.73 29.66 22.12
CA GLN A 125 -16.08 30.96 22.69
C GLN A 125 -15.07 32.02 22.25
N GLY A 126 -15.57 33.21 21.91
CA GLY A 126 -14.73 34.36 21.58
C GLY A 126 -13.78 34.14 20.42
N GLY A 127 -14.20 33.37 19.41
CA GLY A 127 -13.37 33.06 18.25
C GLY A 127 -12.26 32.03 18.52
N LYS A 128 -12.41 31.22 19.56
CA LYS A 128 -11.45 30.19 19.96
C LYS A 128 -12.16 28.86 20.23
N ALA A 129 -11.47 27.75 19.99
CA ALA A 129 -11.95 26.44 20.34
C ALA A 129 -10.92 25.68 21.17
N TRP A 130 -11.38 24.90 22.16
CA TRP A 130 -10.54 24.03 23.00
C TRP A 130 -11.32 22.83 23.50
N VAL A 131 -10.61 21.83 24.02
CA VAL A 131 -11.21 20.63 24.56
C VAL A 131 -10.91 20.49 26.05
N THR A 132 -11.92 20.04 26.82
CA THR A 132 -11.80 19.65 28.23
C THR A 132 -12.45 18.30 28.48
N ASP A 133 -12.35 17.80 29.70
CA ASP A 133 -13.00 16.57 30.20
C ASP A 133 -12.80 15.38 29.27
N ALA A 134 -11.59 15.29 28.70
CA ALA A 134 -11.22 14.17 27.85
C ALA A 134 -10.99 12.93 28.69
N SER A 135 -11.65 11.82 28.35
CA SER A 135 -11.45 10.53 29.00
C SER A 135 -10.13 9.82 28.62
N CYS A 136 -9.33 10.43 27.76
CA CYS A 136 -8.02 9.88 27.36
C CYS A 136 -6.99 10.01 28.50
N PRO A 137 -6.13 9.00 28.73
CA PRO A 137 -5.24 8.97 29.89
C PRO A 137 -4.16 10.07 29.89
N ASP A 138 -3.74 10.52 28.71
CA ASP A 138 -2.61 11.46 28.57
C ASP A 138 -3.03 12.93 28.59
N HIS A 139 -4.31 13.22 28.34
CA HIS A 139 -4.89 14.56 28.26
C HIS A 139 -4.12 15.52 27.31
N ILE A 140 -3.49 14.99 26.25
CA ILE A 140 -2.70 15.79 25.31
C ILE A 140 -3.61 16.76 24.54
N CYS A 141 -4.83 16.34 24.19
CA CYS A 141 -5.81 17.19 23.51
C CYS A 141 -6.21 18.41 24.35
N GLU A 142 -6.29 18.29 25.67
CA GLU A 142 -6.54 19.41 26.56
C GLU A 142 -5.31 20.32 26.69
N LYS A 143 -4.12 19.72 26.76
CA LYS A 143 -2.83 20.42 26.84
C LYS A 143 -2.49 21.20 25.57
N THR A 144 -3.09 20.87 24.43
CA THR A 144 -2.97 21.66 23.20
C THR A 144 -3.49 23.09 23.41
N GLY A 145 -4.48 23.26 24.32
CA GLY A 145 -5.02 24.56 24.64
C GLY A 145 -5.99 25.08 23.60
N GLN A 146 -6.09 26.42 23.51
CA GLN A 146 -7.01 27.10 22.60
C GLN A 146 -6.44 27.26 21.21
N ILE A 147 -7.25 26.92 20.19
CA ILE A 147 -6.96 27.15 18.78
C ILE A 147 -7.90 28.20 18.20
N SER A 148 -7.43 29.03 17.27
CA SER A 148 -8.18 30.17 16.72
C SER A 148 -7.91 30.41 15.22
N GLU A 149 -6.85 29.86 14.67
CA GLU A 149 -6.43 30.12 13.29
C GLU A 149 -6.77 28.94 12.36
N ALA A 150 -7.08 29.28 11.11
CA ALA A 150 -7.34 28.25 10.10
C ALA A 150 -6.12 27.32 9.92
N GLY A 151 -6.38 26.02 9.93
CA GLY A 151 -5.34 25.00 9.86
C GLY A 151 -4.91 24.44 11.21
N GLU A 152 -5.21 25.13 12.31
CA GLU A 152 -4.94 24.58 13.65
C GLU A 152 -5.86 23.40 13.96
N VAL A 153 -5.33 22.44 14.73
CA VAL A 153 -6.00 21.17 15.00
C VAL A 153 -5.72 20.68 16.43
N ILE A 154 -6.76 20.16 17.07
CA ILE A 154 -6.66 19.37 18.32
C ILE A 154 -6.97 17.93 17.98
N VAL A 155 -6.10 17.00 18.38
CA VAL A 155 -6.25 15.57 18.12
C VAL A 155 -6.26 14.79 19.42
N CYS A 156 -7.31 13.98 19.61
CA CYS A 156 -7.39 12.98 20.68
C CYS A 156 -7.35 11.58 20.06
N MET A 157 -6.17 10.97 19.97
CA MET A 157 -5.98 9.66 19.32
C MET A 157 -6.74 8.52 20.03
N PRO A 158 -6.71 8.40 21.38
CA PRO A 158 -7.47 7.35 22.07
C PRO A 158 -8.98 7.43 21.80
N ASN A 159 -9.54 8.64 21.73
CA ASN A 159 -10.94 8.86 21.45
C ASN A 159 -11.24 9.07 19.96
N ARG A 160 -10.21 9.02 19.08
CA ARG A 160 -10.33 9.24 17.62
C ARG A 160 -11.12 10.51 17.26
N LEU A 161 -10.96 11.56 18.08
CA LEU A 161 -11.57 12.86 17.87
C LEU A 161 -10.54 13.81 17.26
N ILE A 162 -10.97 14.55 16.25
CA ILE A 162 -10.20 15.62 15.63
C ILE A 162 -11.08 16.87 15.60
N VAL A 163 -10.56 17.98 16.10
CA VAL A 163 -11.17 19.31 16.04
C VAL A 163 -10.25 20.18 15.19
N GLN A 164 -10.72 20.71 14.10
CA GLN A 164 -9.95 21.52 13.16
C GLN A 164 -10.64 22.81 12.81
N ILE A 165 -9.89 23.93 12.77
CA ILE A 165 -10.39 25.20 12.23
C ILE A 165 -10.14 25.24 10.72
N VAL A 166 -11.19 25.54 9.96
CA VAL A 166 -11.12 25.70 8.50
C VAL A 166 -11.53 27.13 8.14
N ALA A 167 -10.78 27.74 7.23
CA ALA A 167 -11.20 28.96 6.57
C ALA A 167 -12.32 28.68 5.57
N GLN A 168 -13.25 29.58 5.41
CA GLN A 168 -14.22 29.59 4.31
C GLN A 168 -13.88 30.65 3.31
#